data_2a4522e1761a86bbb0be6b16e0fce0af
#
_entry.id   2a4522e1761a86bbb0be6b16e0fce0af
#
_cell.length_a   1.000
_cell.length_b   1.000
_cell.length_c   1.000
_cell.angle_alpha   90.00
_cell.angle_beta   90.00
_cell.angle_gamma   90.00
#
_symmetry.space_group_name_H-M   'P 1'
#
loop_
_entity.id
_entity.type
_entity.pdbx_description
1 polymer ?
#
loop_
_entity_poly.entity_id
_entity_poly.type
_entity_poly.pdbx_seq_one_letter_code
_entity_poly.pdbx_strand_id
1 'polypeptide(L)'
;MVSGGTDPVPSIRAIAAAHPRCFWLDGGGAREWSGRRSMVGWLDDDDVSLTYDASTRAVTRHAGGRAEVVGDDVFAVLEAELAAGSPADHWVGYLGYACRPDLPAVVGGPLPDAVWMRPRAIRFFEH
;
A
#
# COMPACT_ATOMS: atom_id res chain seq x y z
N MET A 1 7.33 -1.33 -16.21
CA MET A 1 6.61 -0.08 -15.93
C MET A 1 6.18 0.55 -17.23
N VAL A 2 4.93 0.91 -17.35
CA VAL A 2 4.35 1.47 -18.58
C VAL A 2 3.75 2.84 -18.27
N SER A 3 4.05 3.83 -19.12
CA SER A 3 3.37 5.11 -19.08
C SER A 3 2.04 4.98 -19.81
N GLY A 4 0.95 5.26 -19.12
CA GLY A 4 -0.40 5.28 -19.71
C GLY A 4 -0.75 6.64 -20.29
N GLY A 5 -2.02 6.83 -20.64
CA GLY A 5 -2.57 8.13 -21.01
C GLY A 5 -2.68 9.08 -19.81
N THR A 6 -3.45 10.15 -19.96
CA THR A 6 -3.63 11.16 -18.91
C THR A 6 -4.68 10.78 -17.86
N ASP A 7 -5.60 9.89 -18.21
CA ASP A 7 -6.70 9.48 -17.31
C ASP A 7 -6.46 8.05 -16.78
N PRO A 8 -6.18 7.91 -15.47
CA PRO A 8 -5.97 6.60 -14.86
C PRO A 8 -7.27 5.82 -14.57
N VAL A 9 -8.44 6.45 -14.60
CA VAL A 9 -9.70 5.84 -14.15
C VAL A 9 -10.05 4.54 -14.87
N PRO A 10 -9.99 4.45 -16.21
CA PRO A 10 -10.31 3.19 -16.89
C PRO A 10 -9.34 2.07 -16.49
N SER A 11 -8.06 2.39 -16.30
CA SER A 11 -7.05 1.41 -15.88
C SER A 11 -7.30 0.91 -14.46
N ILE A 12 -7.60 1.81 -13.50
CA ILE A 12 -7.83 1.38 -12.12
C ILE A 12 -9.11 0.54 -11.99
N ARG A 13 -10.14 0.82 -12.77
CA ARG A 13 -11.36 -0.02 -12.78
C ARG A 13 -11.06 -1.44 -13.25
N ALA A 14 -10.29 -1.59 -14.32
CA ALA A 14 -9.90 -2.90 -14.84
C ALA A 14 -8.98 -3.64 -13.85
N ILE A 15 -8.03 -2.95 -13.26
CA ILE A 15 -7.09 -3.51 -12.28
C ILE A 15 -7.84 -3.96 -11.03
N ALA A 16 -8.73 -3.13 -10.49
CA ALA A 16 -9.49 -3.45 -9.28
C ALA A 16 -10.43 -4.65 -9.51
N ALA A 17 -10.95 -4.82 -10.72
CA ALA A 17 -11.77 -5.97 -11.05
C ALA A 17 -10.97 -7.28 -11.10
N ALA A 18 -9.68 -7.22 -11.45
CA ALA A 18 -8.83 -8.40 -11.61
C ALA A 18 -7.95 -8.68 -10.39
N HIS A 19 -7.63 -7.66 -9.59
CA HIS A 19 -6.68 -7.77 -8.48
C HIS A 19 -7.27 -7.21 -7.19
N PRO A 20 -7.50 -8.04 -6.16
CA PRO A 20 -8.06 -7.56 -4.88
C PRO A 20 -7.10 -6.66 -4.11
N ARG A 21 -5.79 -6.80 -4.35
CA ARG A 21 -4.76 -5.94 -3.75
C ARG A 21 -4.24 -5.00 -4.82
N CYS A 22 -4.75 -3.78 -4.83
CA CYS A 22 -4.36 -2.75 -5.78
C CYS A 22 -4.42 -1.37 -5.13
N PHE A 23 -3.85 -0.39 -5.80
CA PHE A 23 -3.86 0.98 -5.31
C PHE A 23 -3.93 1.98 -6.46
N TRP A 24 -4.39 3.18 -6.12
CA TRP A 24 -4.37 4.34 -6.98
C TRP A 24 -3.94 5.57 -6.17
N LEU A 25 -2.82 6.16 -6.56
CA LEU A 25 -2.35 7.43 -6.02
C LEU A 25 -2.55 8.49 -7.08
N ASP A 26 -3.51 9.38 -6.83
CA ASP A 26 -3.88 10.43 -7.77
C ASP A 26 -3.14 11.73 -7.43
N GLY A 27 -2.40 12.26 -8.41
CA GLY A 27 -1.68 13.52 -8.27
C GLY A 27 -2.57 14.76 -8.29
N GLY A 28 -3.88 14.61 -8.51
CA GLY A 28 -4.87 15.67 -8.31
C GLY A 28 -4.81 16.85 -9.25
N GLY A 29 -4.22 16.72 -10.44
CA GLY A 29 -4.35 17.72 -11.51
C GLY A 29 -3.32 18.84 -11.53
N ALA A 30 -2.06 18.55 -11.64
CA ALA A 30 -0.97 19.44 -12.10
C ALA A 30 -0.90 20.83 -11.46
N ARG A 31 -1.13 20.95 -10.15
CA ARG A 31 -0.94 22.21 -9.41
C ARG A 31 0.53 22.33 -8.97
N GLU A 32 1.00 23.56 -8.70
CA GLU A 32 2.38 23.79 -8.27
C GLU A 32 2.83 22.92 -7.09
N TRP A 33 1.93 22.70 -6.14
CA TRP A 33 2.22 21.95 -4.93
C TRP A 33 1.83 20.47 -5.01
N SER A 34 1.17 20.03 -6.08
CA SER A 34 0.82 18.63 -6.29
C SER A 34 1.68 18.01 -7.38
N GLY A 35 1.86 16.69 -7.30
CA GLY A 35 2.54 15.96 -8.35
C GLY A 35 1.79 16.03 -9.68
N ARG A 36 2.53 15.95 -10.78
CA ARG A 36 1.97 15.87 -12.13
C ARG A 36 1.74 14.44 -12.58
N ARG A 37 1.89 13.51 -11.68
CA ARG A 37 1.75 12.09 -11.95
C ARG A 37 0.70 11.47 -11.07
N SER A 38 -0.03 10.54 -11.65
CA SER A 38 -0.77 9.55 -10.91
C SER A 38 -0.10 8.20 -11.13
N MET A 39 -0.24 7.31 -10.17
CA MET A 39 0.21 5.94 -10.34
C MET A 39 -0.87 4.97 -9.90
N VAL A 40 -0.97 3.87 -10.62
CA VAL A 40 -1.79 2.73 -10.24
C VAL A 40 -0.90 1.50 -10.20
N GLY A 41 -1.21 0.59 -9.31
CA GLY A 41 -0.46 -0.63 -9.21
C GLY A 41 -1.30 -1.74 -8.60
N TRP A 42 -0.77 -2.94 -8.70
CA TRP A 42 -1.44 -4.13 -8.17
C TRP A 42 -0.42 -5.16 -7.70
N LEU A 43 -0.91 -6.08 -6.89
CA LEU A 43 -0.14 -7.20 -6.39
C LEU A 43 -0.70 -8.50 -6.95
N ASP A 44 0.21 -9.36 -7.36
CA ASP A 44 -0.09 -10.77 -7.63
C ASP A 44 0.02 -11.57 -6.32
N ASP A 45 -0.38 -12.83 -6.34
CA ASP A 45 -0.42 -13.66 -5.14
C ASP A 45 0.94 -13.74 -4.42
N ASP A 46 2.04 -13.75 -5.17
CA ASP A 46 3.39 -13.85 -4.61
C ASP A 46 3.93 -12.52 -4.05
N ASP A 47 3.27 -11.41 -4.37
CA ASP A 47 3.70 -10.11 -3.88
C ASP A 47 3.35 -9.93 -2.40
N VAL A 48 4.21 -9.19 -1.71
CA VAL A 48 4.09 -8.99 -0.27
C VAL A 48 3.22 -7.80 0.05
N SER A 49 2.34 -7.95 1.03
CA SER A 49 1.70 -6.85 1.70
C SER A 49 1.68 -7.06 3.22
N LEU A 50 1.60 -5.96 3.95
CA LEU A 50 1.47 -5.94 5.39
C LEU A 50 0.16 -5.25 5.75
N THR A 51 -0.54 -5.80 6.73
CA THR A 51 -1.68 -5.13 7.37
C THR A 51 -1.46 -5.08 8.88
N TYR A 52 -2.00 -4.06 9.52
CA TYR A 52 -1.92 -3.90 10.96
C TYR A 52 -3.29 -3.64 11.56
N ASP A 53 -3.58 -4.33 12.65
CA ASP A 53 -4.77 -4.13 13.47
C ASP A 53 -4.33 -3.70 14.86
N ALA A 54 -4.61 -2.44 15.21
CA ALA A 54 -4.21 -1.87 16.50
C ALA A 54 -4.99 -2.47 17.67
N SER A 55 -6.21 -2.98 17.45
CA SER A 55 -7.02 -3.58 18.50
C SER A 55 -6.41 -4.88 19.03
N THR A 56 -5.76 -5.64 18.15
CA THR A 56 -5.07 -6.90 18.50
C THR A 56 -3.56 -6.75 18.56
N ARG A 57 -3.04 -5.59 18.13
CA ARG A 57 -1.61 -5.30 17.95
C ARG A 57 -0.92 -6.33 17.06
N ALA A 58 -1.59 -6.75 16.01
CA ALA A 58 -1.09 -7.77 15.11
C ALA A 58 -0.71 -7.18 13.76
N VAL A 59 0.54 -7.38 13.37
CA VAL A 59 1.03 -7.13 12.02
C VAL A 59 0.97 -8.45 11.26
N THR A 60 0.23 -8.48 10.15
CA THR A 60 0.07 -9.67 9.32
C THR A 60 0.79 -9.48 7.99
N ARG A 61 1.59 -10.48 7.63
CA ARG A 61 2.27 -10.53 6.34
C ARG A 61 1.51 -11.44 5.39
N HIS A 62 1.16 -10.90 4.23
CA HIS A 62 0.42 -11.61 3.17
C HIS A 62 1.35 -11.83 1.99
N ALA A 63 1.57 -13.09 1.62
CA ALA A 63 2.36 -13.47 0.45
C ALA A 63 2.09 -14.92 0.09
N GLY A 64 2.04 -15.25 -1.20
CA GLY A 64 1.89 -16.61 -1.69
C GLY A 64 0.62 -17.30 -1.22
N GLY A 65 -0.48 -16.55 -1.09
CA GLY A 65 -1.76 -17.08 -0.60
C GLY A 65 -1.78 -17.36 0.90
N ARG A 66 -0.75 -16.94 1.64
CA ARG A 66 -0.63 -17.13 3.09
C ARG A 66 -0.73 -15.81 3.82
N ALA A 67 -1.28 -15.87 5.02
CA ALA A 67 -1.33 -14.73 5.94
C ALA A 67 -0.81 -15.21 7.29
N GLU A 68 0.23 -14.54 7.81
CA GLU A 68 0.79 -14.87 9.11
C GLU A 68 1.09 -13.63 9.94
N VAL A 69 0.86 -13.72 11.23
CA VAL A 69 1.24 -12.65 12.15
C VAL A 69 2.74 -12.69 12.36
N VAL A 70 3.41 -11.57 12.08
CA VAL A 70 4.88 -11.47 12.09
C VAL A 70 5.41 -10.52 13.15
N GLY A 71 4.54 -9.81 13.84
CA GLY A 71 4.96 -8.87 14.88
C GLY A 71 3.80 -8.08 15.46
N ASP A 72 4.13 -7.16 16.34
CA ASP A 72 3.18 -6.27 17.03
C ASP A 72 3.47 -4.78 16.80
N ASP A 73 4.55 -4.46 16.11
CA ASP A 73 4.96 -3.09 15.79
C ASP A 73 5.12 -2.97 14.28
N VAL A 74 4.17 -2.27 13.64
CA VAL A 74 4.17 -2.14 12.17
C VAL A 74 5.39 -1.39 11.64
N PHE A 75 5.92 -0.44 12.41
CA PHE A 75 7.11 0.30 12.00
C PHE A 75 8.35 -0.61 11.99
N ALA A 76 8.51 -1.44 13.00
CA ALA A 76 9.61 -2.39 13.08
C ALA A 76 9.53 -3.44 11.98
N VAL A 77 8.34 -3.96 11.70
CA VAL A 77 8.15 -4.95 10.64
C VAL A 77 8.42 -4.33 9.26
N LEU A 78 7.90 -3.13 9.00
CA LEU A 78 8.16 -2.44 7.73
C LEU A 78 9.65 -2.14 7.55
N GLU A 79 10.33 -1.68 8.60
CA GLU A 79 11.77 -1.43 8.57
C GLU A 79 12.57 -2.70 8.24
N ALA A 80 12.20 -3.83 8.83
CA ALA A 80 12.84 -5.11 8.54
C ALA A 80 12.63 -5.55 7.09
N GLU A 81 11.43 -5.35 6.53
CA GLU A 81 11.16 -5.64 5.13
C GLU A 81 11.95 -4.73 4.18
N LEU A 82 12.06 -3.44 4.50
CA LEU A 82 12.88 -2.51 3.74
C LEU A 82 14.36 -2.91 3.75
N ALA A 83 14.87 -3.32 4.90
CA ALA A 83 16.26 -3.73 5.05
C ALA A 83 16.57 -5.04 4.31
N ALA A 84 15.61 -5.97 4.26
CA ALA A 84 15.76 -7.26 3.58
C ALA A 84 15.57 -7.16 2.06
N GLY A 85 14.93 -6.09 1.58
CA GLY A 85 14.61 -5.92 0.18
C GLY A 85 15.68 -5.19 -0.62
N SER A 86 15.30 -4.74 -1.80
CA SER A 86 16.14 -3.98 -2.73
C SER A 86 15.83 -2.49 -2.64
N PRO A 87 16.84 -1.60 -2.85
CA PRO A 87 16.58 -0.16 -3.00
C PRO A 87 15.63 0.19 -4.16
N ALA A 88 15.45 -0.73 -5.10
CA ALA A 88 14.53 -0.56 -6.23
C ALA A 88 13.08 -0.91 -5.87
N ASP A 89 12.82 -1.49 -4.71
CA ASP A 89 11.47 -1.83 -4.28
C ASP A 89 10.65 -0.57 -3.99
N HIS A 90 9.37 -0.63 -4.34
CA HIS A 90 8.41 0.40 -3.99
C HIS A 90 7.48 -0.15 -2.90
N TRP A 91 7.25 0.65 -1.88
CA TRP A 91 6.27 0.37 -0.85
C TRP A 91 5.22 1.47 -0.84
N VAL A 92 3.97 1.09 -0.98
CA VAL A 92 2.84 2.00 -1.08
C VAL A 92 1.80 1.61 -0.05
N GLY A 93 1.31 2.58 0.70
CA GLY A 93 0.31 2.29 1.71
C GLY A 93 -0.06 3.50 2.55
N TYR A 94 -0.60 3.21 3.74
CA TYR A 94 -0.96 4.24 4.71
C TYR A 94 -0.69 3.78 6.14
N LEU A 95 -0.56 4.76 7.03
CA LEU A 95 -0.48 4.58 8.48
C LEU A 95 -1.58 5.41 9.13
N GLY A 96 -2.48 4.76 9.84
CA GLY A 96 -3.47 5.43 10.66
C GLY A 96 -2.87 5.91 11.99
N TYR A 97 -3.54 6.82 12.67
CA TYR A 97 -3.09 7.35 13.96
C TYR A 97 -2.99 6.28 15.04
N ALA A 98 -3.82 5.22 14.96
CA ALA A 98 -3.79 4.11 15.91
C ALA A 98 -2.51 3.27 15.85
N CYS A 99 -1.66 3.47 14.84
CA CYS A 99 -0.34 2.83 14.78
C CYS A 99 0.63 3.37 15.84
N ARG A 100 0.35 4.55 16.38
CA ARG A 100 1.16 5.16 17.46
C ARG A 100 0.44 4.96 18.78
N PRO A 101 1.04 4.21 19.72
CA PRO A 101 0.38 3.92 21.01
C PRO A 101 0.27 5.16 21.93
N ASP A 102 1.03 6.22 21.65
CA ASP A 102 1.02 7.47 22.41
C ASP A 102 -0.05 8.47 21.95
N LEU A 103 -0.80 8.15 20.89
CA LEU A 103 -1.87 9.01 20.39
C LEU A 103 -3.25 8.42 20.73
N PRO A 104 -4.20 9.24 21.16
CA PRO A 104 -5.58 8.79 21.32
C PRO A 104 -6.19 8.59 19.94
N ALA A 105 -6.57 7.36 19.64
CA ALA A 105 -7.21 7.01 18.39
C ALA A 105 -8.25 5.93 18.59
N VAL A 106 -9.30 5.95 17.76
CA VAL A 106 -10.31 4.90 17.77
C VAL A 106 -9.74 3.67 17.09
N VAL A 107 -9.85 2.52 17.76
CA VAL A 107 -9.41 1.22 17.23
C VAL A 107 -10.62 0.34 16.91
N GLY A 108 -10.43 -0.71 16.10
CA GLY A 108 -11.48 -1.68 15.80
C GLY A 108 -12.43 -1.24 14.69
N GLY A 109 -12.03 -0.31 13.84
CA GLY A 109 -12.79 0.05 12.64
C GLY A 109 -12.77 -1.04 11.57
N PRO A 110 -13.56 -0.89 10.49
CA PRO A 110 -13.68 -1.90 9.45
C PRO A 110 -12.44 -2.04 8.55
N LEU A 111 -11.57 -1.03 8.54
CA LEU A 111 -10.35 -1.03 7.75
C LEU A 111 -9.15 -1.32 8.65
N PRO A 112 -8.08 -1.93 8.09
CA PRO A 112 -6.81 -2.04 8.80
C PRO A 112 -6.28 -0.66 9.23
N ASP A 113 -5.57 -0.60 10.35
CA ASP A 113 -4.96 0.64 10.84
C ASP A 113 -3.72 1.03 10.03
N ALA A 114 -3.10 0.07 9.37
CA ALA A 114 -2.07 0.30 8.37
C ALA A 114 -2.14 -0.76 7.28
N VAL A 115 -1.82 -0.35 6.07
CA VAL A 115 -1.63 -1.24 4.91
C VAL A 115 -0.36 -0.79 4.18
N TRP A 116 0.53 -1.73 3.91
CA TRP A 116 1.72 -1.50 3.11
C TRP A 116 1.87 -2.59 2.06
N MET A 117 2.03 -2.19 0.82
CA MET A 117 2.11 -3.08 -0.32
C MET A 117 3.42 -2.88 -1.05
N ARG A 118 4.07 -3.98 -1.44
CA ARG A 118 5.26 -3.97 -2.30
C ARG A 118 4.88 -4.47 -3.70
N PRO A 119 4.36 -3.58 -4.57
CA PRO A 119 3.96 -3.97 -5.91
C PRO A 119 5.18 -4.17 -6.81
N ARG A 120 5.11 -5.15 -7.72
CA ARG A 120 6.04 -5.28 -8.84
C ARG A 120 5.48 -4.66 -10.12
N ALA A 121 4.15 -4.46 -10.17
CA ALA A 121 3.46 -3.90 -11.31
C ALA A 121 2.93 -2.52 -10.98
N ILE A 122 3.45 -1.50 -11.63
CA ILE A 122 3.06 -0.09 -11.45
C ILE A 122 2.96 0.57 -12.82
N ARG A 123 1.90 1.36 -13.02
CA ARG A 123 1.73 2.23 -14.19
C ARG A 123 1.68 3.69 -13.74
N PHE A 124 2.32 4.55 -14.52
CA PHE A 124 2.34 5.98 -14.28
C PHE A 124 1.51 6.71 -15.35
N PHE A 125 0.85 7.77 -14.93
CA PHE A 125 0.07 8.67 -15.79
C PHE A 125 0.56 10.10 -15.56
N GLU A 126 0.86 10.80 -16.65
CA GLU A 126 1.25 12.21 -16.61
C GLU A 126 0.00 13.10 -16.75
N HIS A 127 0.00 14.20 -16.04
CA HIS A 127 -1.06 15.23 -16.11
C HIS A 127 -0.57 16.51 -16.76
#